data_1c393e9af1bc1e9e0599cce7ace7b5f2
#
_entry.id   1c393e9af1bc1e9e0599cce7ace7b5f2
#
_cell.length_a   1.000
_cell.length_b   1.000
_cell.length_c   1.000
_cell.angle_alpha   90.00
_cell.angle_beta   90.00
_cell.angle_gamma   90.00
#
_symmetry.space_group_name_H-M   'P 1'
#
loop_
_entity.id
_entity.type
_entity.pdbx_description
1 polymer ?
#
loop_
_entity_poly.entity_id
_entity_poly.type
_entity_poly.pdbx_seq_one_letter_code
_entity_poly.pdbx_strand_id
1 'polypeptide(L)'
;METSAATALVTGAFRGIGRAVAHCLARDGFQVYLTDVSEPEEAALAIRDIEEQGGRARAFRLDVSDVQAVNDFFAAEIKNKVQLAVLVNNAGITRDGFVIRMQDEDFDRVLAVNLRGAFACLREAAKIMSKQRCGRIINISSVSGQMGNAGQVNYSAAKAGLIGMTKSAAKELAGRNVTVNAVAPGFIETGMTAVLSEEVRAAYLEHIPLKRLGQAGDVAEAVAFLASDRASYITGQVLAVNGGMYC
;
A
#
# COMPACT_ATOMS: atom_id res chain seq x y z
N MET A 1 -2.00 23.88 23.09
CA MET A 1 -2.27 23.46 21.71
C MET A 1 -2.25 21.93 21.75
N GLU A 2 -3.40 21.29 21.59
CA GLU A 2 -3.43 19.84 21.39
C GLU A 2 -2.59 19.53 20.14
N THR A 3 -1.54 18.78 20.30
CA THR A 3 -0.76 18.27 19.18
C THR A 3 -1.69 17.39 18.37
N SER A 4 -2.10 17.86 17.19
CA SER A 4 -2.86 17.05 16.24
C SER A 4 -2.12 15.71 16.07
N ALA A 5 -2.83 14.60 16.30
CA ALA A 5 -2.21 13.28 16.15
C ALA A 5 -1.65 13.14 14.74
N ALA A 6 -0.47 12.55 14.65
CA ALA A 6 0.15 12.24 13.37
C ALA A 6 -0.78 11.38 12.52
N THR A 7 -0.96 11.74 11.25
CA THR A 7 -1.93 11.09 10.36
C THR A 7 -1.22 10.12 9.42
N ALA A 8 -1.78 8.93 9.29
CA ALA A 8 -1.43 7.94 8.29
C ALA A 8 -2.52 7.87 7.20
N LEU A 9 -2.14 7.98 5.94
CA LEU A 9 -3.01 7.82 4.79
C LEU A 9 -2.75 6.45 4.15
N VAL A 10 -3.80 5.64 4.02
CA VAL A 10 -3.73 4.30 3.40
C VAL A 10 -4.71 4.24 2.23
N THR A 11 -4.20 3.95 1.02
CA THR A 11 -5.04 3.81 -0.17
C THR A 11 -5.49 2.36 -0.38
N GLY A 12 -6.71 2.13 -0.91
CA GLY A 12 -7.30 0.80 -1.03
C GLY A 12 -7.50 0.13 0.33
N ALA A 13 -8.03 0.89 1.32
CA ALA A 13 -7.96 0.52 2.72
C ALA A 13 -9.26 -0.05 3.32
N PHE A 14 -10.34 -0.19 2.54
CA PHE A 14 -11.60 -0.68 3.11
C PHE A 14 -11.62 -2.20 3.33
N ARG A 15 -10.68 -2.94 2.75
CA ARG A 15 -10.57 -4.40 2.85
C ARG A 15 -9.12 -4.91 2.74
N GLY A 16 -8.96 -6.21 2.98
CA GLY A 16 -7.72 -6.94 2.74
C GLY A 16 -6.50 -6.37 3.46
N ILE A 17 -5.38 -6.29 2.75
CA ILE A 17 -4.11 -5.78 3.28
C ILE A 17 -4.24 -4.34 3.77
N GLY A 18 -4.89 -3.47 2.98
CA GLY A 18 -5.05 -2.07 3.34
C GLY A 18 -5.80 -1.86 4.65
N ARG A 19 -6.89 -2.64 4.91
CA ARG A 19 -7.62 -2.62 6.19
C ARG A 19 -6.74 -3.07 7.34
N ALA A 20 -6.00 -4.16 7.17
CA ALA A 20 -5.09 -4.65 8.21
C ALA A 20 -3.98 -3.65 8.52
N VAL A 21 -3.43 -2.99 7.49
CA VAL A 21 -2.44 -1.91 7.65
C VAL A 21 -3.04 -0.73 8.42
N ALA A 22 -4.25 -0.29 8.04
CA ALA A 22 -4.95 0.81 8.71
C ALA A 22 -5.14 0.52 10.21
N HIS A 23 -5.53 -0.71 10.54
CA HIS A 23 -5.70 -1.18 11.89
C HIS A 23 -4.39 -1.17 12.70
N CYS A 24 -3.30 -1.70 12.14
CA CYS A 24 -1.98 -1.68 12.80
C CYS A 24 -1.47 -0.26 13.04
N LEU A 25 -1.62 0.64 12.07
CA LEU A 25 -1.20 2.04 12.22
C LEU A 25 -2.04 2.79 13.26
N ALA A 26 -3.35 2.50 13.36
CA ALA A 26 -4.20 3.07 14.40
C ALA A 26 -3.81 2.57 15.80
N ARG A 27 -3.52 1.28 15.96
CA ARG A 27 -2.97 0.67 17.19
C ARG A 27 -1.67 1.35 17.62
N ASP A 28 -0.82 1.72 16.66
CA ASP A 28 0.45 2.41 16.91
C ASP A 28 0.28 3.94 17.14
N GLY A 29 -0.96 4.43 17.27
CA GLY A 29 -1.30 5.79 17.71
C GLY A 29 -1.52 6.81 16.58
N PHE A 30 -1.48 6.40 15.33
CA PHE A 30 -1.82 7.30 14.21
C PHE A 30 -3.33 7.54 14.11
N GLN A 31 -3.72 8.75 13.73
CA GLN A 31 -5.03 8.94 13.12
C GLN A 31 -4.97 8.37 11.70
N VAL A 32 -5.91 7.51 11.31
CA VAL A 32 -5.85 6.85 10.00
C VAL A 32 -6.90 7.39 9.04
N TYR A 33 -6.44 7.82 7.87
CA TYR A 33 -7.29 8.15 6.74
C TYR A 33 -7.30 6.98 5.77
N LEU A 34 -8.47 6.35 5.63
CA LEU A 34 -8.71 5.24 4.72
C LEU A 34 -9.29 5.78 3.43
N THR A 35 -8.71 5.44 2.28
CA THR A 35 -9.31 5.79 0.99
C THR A 35 -9.53 4.55 0.13
N ASP A 36 -10.62 4.53 -0.63
CA ASP A 36 -10.95 3.49 -1.61
C ASP A 36 -11.80 4.10 -2.74
N VAL A 37 -11.98 3.36 -3.84
CA VAL A 37 -12.94 3.75 -4.91
C VAL A 37 -14.39 3.51 -4.51
N SER A 38 -14.61 2.63 -3.54
CA SER A 38 -15.92 2.35 -2.94
C SER A 38 -16.44 3.53 -2.12
N GLU A 39 -17.73 3.53 -1.83
CA GLU A 39 -18.32 4.55 -0.98
C GLU A 39 -17.83 4.44 0.47
N PRO A 40 -17.68 5.57 1.20
CA PRO A 40 -17.14 5.58 2.56
C PRO A 40 -17.89 4.69 3.56
N GLU A 41 -19.18 4.45 3.33
CA GLU A 41 -20.01 3.58 4.16
C GLU A 41 -19.52 2.13 4.16
N GLU A 42 -18.86 1.68 3.09
CA GLU A 42 -18.24 0.35 3.03
C GLU A 42 -17.07 0.19 4.00
N ALA A 43 -16.50 1.30 4.47
CA ALA A 43 -15.46 1.31 5.49
C ALA A 43 -15.99 1.19 6.92
N ALA A 44 -17.32 1.19 7.14
CA ALA A 44 -17.92 1.26 8.48
C ALA A 44 -17.38 0.19 9.44
N LEU A 45 -17.18 -1.03 8.94
CA LEU A 45 -16.58 -2.11 9.76
C LEU A 45 -15.13 -1.81 10.13
N ALA A 46 -14.33 -1.30 9.19
CA ALA A 46 -12.93 -0.97 9.45
C ALA A 46 -12.79 0.20 10.42
N ILE A 47 -13.65 1.20 10.30
CA ILE A 47 -13.69 2.36 11.21
C ILE A 47 -14.07 1.88 12.61
N ARG A 48 -15.17 1.11 12.74
CA ARG A 48 -15.63 0.60 14.03
C ARG A 48 -14.56 -0.23 14.75
N ASP A 49 -13.91 -1.16 14.04
CA ASP A 49 -12.85 -1.98 14.63
C ASP A 49 -11.69 -1.13 15.18
N ILE A 50 -11.35 -0.03 14.49
CA ILE A 50 -10.31 0.91 14.93
C ILE A 50 -10.78 1.70 16.16
N GLU A 51 -12.01 2.19 16.15
CA GLU A 51 -12.59 3.00 17.23
C GLU A 51 -12.82 2.19 18.51
N GLU A 52 -13.26 0.93 18.39
CA GLU A 52 -13.43 0.00 19.52
C GLU A 52 -12.10 -0.28 20.25
N GLN A 53 -10.97 -0.10 19.57
CA GLN A 53 -9.63 -0.21 20.17
C GLN A 53 -9.03 1.15 20.58
N GLY A 54 -9.86 2.20 20.61
CA GLY A 54 -9.46 3.54 21.02
C GLY A 54 -8.69 4.32 19.96
N GLY A 55 -8.61 3.82 18.74
CA GLY A 55 -8.01 4.51 17.60
C GLY A 55 -8.93 5.56 16.98
N ARG A 56 -8.43 6.27 15.97
CA ARG A 56 -9.19 7.29 15.22
C ARG A 56 -9.05 7.03 13.73
N ALA A 57 -10.18 6.98 13.02
CA ALA A 57 -10.19 6.75 11.58
C ALA A 57 -11.21 7.65 10.87
N ARG A 58 -10.92 7.97 9.60
CA ARG A 58 -11.87 8.62 8.68
C ARG A 58 -11.77 7.94 7.32
N ALA A 59 -12.90 7.73 6.66
CA ALA A 59 -12.95 7.16 5.33
C ALA A 59 -13.29 8.23 4.28
N PHE A 60 -12.71 8.06 3.10
CA PHE A 60 -12.93 8.94 1.96
C PHE A 60 -12.98 8.12 0.68
N ARG A 61 -13.81 8.53 -0.25
CA ARG A 61 -13.79 8.00 -1.60
C ARG A 61 -12.65 8.64 -2.40
N LEU A 62 -11.80 7.81 -3.03
CA LEU A 62 -10.70 8.28 -3.87
C LEU A 62 -10.34 7.22 -4.92
N ASP A 63 -10.53 7.52 -6.20
CA ASP A 63 -9.91 6.78 -7.30
C ASP A 63 -8.49 7.32 -7.52
N VAL A 64 -7.48 6.55 -7.12
CA VAL A 64 -6.07 6.94 -7.27
C VAL A 64 -5.65 7.06 -8.75
N SER A 65 -6.36 6.43 -9.69
CA SER A 65 -6.08 6.54 -11.12
C SER A 65 -6.47 7.90 -11.70
N ASP A 66 -7.36 8.63 -11.03
CA ASP A 66 -7.69 10.03 -11.35
C ASP A 66 -6.72 10.96 -10.62
N VAL A 67 -5.73 11.45 -11.36
CA VAL A 67 -4.69 12.34 -10.83
C VAL A 67 -5.27 13.65 -10.29
N GLN A 68 -6.35 14.16 -10.91
CA GLN A 68 -6.98 15.40 -10.45
C GLN A 68 -7.69 15.15 -9.11
N ALA A 69 -8.43 14.05 -8.99
CA ALA A 69 -9.07 13.67 -7.73
C ALA A 69 -8.03 13.50 -6.59
N VAL A 70 -6.86 12.92 -6.88
CA VAL A 70 -5.75 12.85 -5.91
C VAL A 70 -5.29 14.24 -5.49
N ASN A 71 -5.03 15.14 -6.44
CA ASN A 71 -4.58 16.51 -6.13
C ASN A 71 -5.62 17.24 -5.25
N ASP A 72 -6.90 17.14 -5.61
CA ASP A 72 -8.00 17.79 -4.90
C ASP A 72 -8.17 17.22 -3.49
N PHE A 73 -8.08 15.90 -3.33
CA PHE A 73 -8.11 15.24 -2.02
C PHE A 73 -6.97 15.72 -1.12
N PHE A 74 -5.74 15.75 -1.61
CA PHE A 74 -4.61 16.23 -0.81
C PHE A 74 -4.73 17.71 -0.46
N ALA A 75 -5.27 18.54 -1.34
CA ALA A 75 -5.53 19.95 -1.07
C ALA A 75 -6.65 20.13 -0.03
N ALA A 76 -7.73 19.35 -0.16
CA ALA A 76 -8.92 19.48 0.66
C ALA A 76 -8.79 18.84 2.04
N GLU A 77 -8.11 17.69 2.18
CA GLU A 77 -8.15 16.91 3.42
C GLU A 77 -6.80 16.80 4.14
N ILE A 78 -5.68 17.04 3.46
CA ILE A 78 -4.34 16.82 4.03
C ILE A 78 -3.59 18.14 4.25
N LYS A 79 -3.41 18.92 3.18
CA LYS A 79 -2.54 20.12 3.20
C LYS A 79 -3.03 21.14 4.22
N ASN A 80 -2.16 21.49 5.17
CA ASN A 80 -2.43 22.46 6.26
C ASN A 80 -3.55 22.05 7.22
N LYS A 81 -4.07 20.83 7.15
CA LYS A 81 -5.12 20.32 8.03
C LYS A 81 -4.61 19.26 9.01
N VAL A 82 -3.64 18.44 8.56
CA VAL A 82 -3.08 17.38 9.39
C VAL A 82 -1.57 17.31 9.24
N GLN A 83 -0.89 16.70 10.21
CA GLN A 83 0.49 16.29 10.07
C GLN A 83 0.50 14.94 9.35
N LEU A 84 0.83 14.92 8.06
CA LEU A 84 0.96 13.67 7.31
C LEU A 84 2.27 12.98 7.66
N ALA A 85 2.21 11.97 8.52
CA ALA A 85 3.37 11.22 8.96
C ALA A 85 3.65 9.99 8.09
N VAL A 86 2.60 9.31 7.61
CA VAL A 86 2.72 8.06 6.85
C VAL A 86 1.83 8.12 5.61
N LEU A 87 2.38 7.69 4.46
CA LEU A 87 1.61 7.32 3.28
C LEU A 87 1.84 5.84 2.96
N VAL A 88 0.77 5.08 2.81
CA VAL A 88 0.81 3.70 2.32
C VAL A 88 0.08 3.61 0.99
N ASN A 89 0.84 3.46 -0.09
CA ASN A 89 0.32 3.20 -1.42
C ASN A 89 0.00 1.70 -1.55
N ASN A 90 -1.24 1.33 -1.18
CA ASN A 90 -1.71 -0.05 -1.22
C ASN A 90 -2.75 -0.30 -2.33
N ALA A 91 -3.48 0.72 -2.78
CA ALA A 91 -4.48 0.57 -3.84
C ALA A 91 -3.90 -0.17 -5.05
N GLY A 92 -4.62 -1.17 -5.53
CA GLY A 92 -4.17 -1.97 -6.65
C GLY A 92 -5.25 -2.91 -7.16
N ILE A 93 -5.14 -3.26 -8.44
CA ILE A 93 -6.00 -4.20 -9.14
C ILE A 93 -5.16 -5.18 -9.95
N THR A 94 -5.74 -6.31 -10.30
CA THR A 94 -5.23 -7.23 -11.31
C THR A 94 -6.18 -7.30 -12.50
N ARG A 95 -5.65 -7.57 -13.69
CA ARG A 95 -6.34 -7.93 -14.91
C ARG A 95 -5.48 -8.98 -15.60
N ASP A 96 -5.64 -10.23 -15.14
CA ASP A 96 -4.76 -11.32 -15.52
C ASP A 96 -5.13 -11.85 -16.93
N GLY A 97 -4.11 -12.12 -17.72
CA GLY A 97 -4.25 -12.65 -19.07
C GLY A 97 -2.88 -12.97 -19.66
N PHE A 98 -2.78 -14.02 -20.49
CA PHE A 98 -1.54 -14.31 -21.20
C PHE A 98 -1.19 -13.19 -22.18
N VAL A 99 0.10 -12.87 -22.30
CA VAL A 99 0.62 -11.72 -23.07
C VAL A 99 0.06 -11.66 -24.51
N ILE A 100 -0.12 -12.80 -25.15
CA ILE A 100 -0.65 -12.88 -26.53
C ILE A 100 -2.15 -12.54 -26.65
N ARG A 101 -2.87 -12.44 -25.55
CA ARG A 101 -4.32 -12.16 -25.50
C ARG A 101 -4.66 -10.95 -24.64
N MET A 102 -3.67 -10.37 -23.96
CA MET A 102 -3.88 -9.20 -23.09
C MET A 102 -4.30 -8.00 -23.93
N GLN A 103 -5.38 -7.34 -23.53
CA GLN A 103 -5.85 -6.13 -24.19
C GLN A 103 -5.08 -4.91 -23.65
N ASP A 104 -4.84 -3.91 -24.51
CA ASP A 104 -4.14 -2.69 -24.14
C ASP A 104 -4.87 -1.95 -23.00
N GLU A 105 -6.22 -1.99 -23.00
CA GLU A 105 -7.04 -1.39 -21.95
C GLU A 105 -6.82 -2.02 -20.58
N ASP A 106 -6.62 -3.35 -20.52
CA ASP A 106 -6.31 -4.06 -19.27
C ASP A 106 -4.89 -3.73 -18.79
N PHE A 107 -3.94 -3.64 -19.72
CA PHE A 107 -2.57 -3.21 -19.40
C PHE A 107 -2.57 -1.79 -18.84
N ASP A 108 -3.15 -0.85 -19.56
CA ASP A 108 -3.19 0.58 -19.18
C ASP A 108 -3.94 0.79 -17.87
N ARG A 109 -5.07 0.09 -17.66
CA ARG A 109 -5.84 0.23 -16.40
C ARG A 109 -5.05 -0.24 -15.19
N VAL A 110 -4.30 -1.35 -15.30
CA VAL A 110 -3.45 -1.84 -14.22
C VAL A 110 -2.32 -0.85 -13.94
N LEU A 111 -1.65 -0.32 -14.96
CA LEU A 111 -0.60 0.69 -14.76
C LEU A 111 -1.17 1.99 -14.18
N ALA A 112 -2.33 2.43 -14.65
CA ALA A 112 -2.97 3.64 -14.16
C ALA A 112 -3.26 3.59 -12.66
N VAL A 113 -3.78 2.48 -12.15
CA VAL A 113 -4.07 2.31 -10.72
C VAL A 113 -2.80 2.02 -9.92
N ASN A 114 -2.07 0.95 -10.29
CA ASN A 114 -1.04 0.39 -9.44
C ASN A 114 0.27 1.19 -9.44
N LEU A 115 0.57 1.91 -10.52
CA LEU A 115 1.83 2.66 -10.65
C LEU A 115 1.61 4.16 -10.71
N ARG A 116 0.82 4.65 -11.67
CA ARG A 116 0.59 6.08 -11.86
C ARG A 116 -0.16 6.69 -10.67
N GLY A 117 -1.16 5.98 -10.13
CA GLY A 117 -1.91 6.40 -8.95
C GLY A 117 -1.03 6.48 -7.71
N ALA A 118 -0.20 5.46 -7.48
CA ALA A 118 0.78 5.48 -6.40
C ALA A 118 1.80 6.63 -6.56
N PHE A 119 2.24 6.92 -7.79
CA PHE A 119 3.10 8.08 -8.09
C PHE A 119 2.40 9.40 -7.76
N ALA A 120 1.13 9.55 -8.13
CA ALA A 120 0.37 10.77 -7.84
C ALA A 120 0.27 11.03 -6.33
N CYS A 121 -0.09 10.01 -5.56
CA CYS A 121 -0.15 10.09 -4.09
C CYS A 121 1.24 10.36 -3.48
N LEU A 122 2.28 9.66 -3.92
CA LEU A 122 3.66 9.86 -3.47
C LEU A 122 4.11 11.29 -3.71
N ARG A 123 3.85 11.85 -4.90
CA ARG A 123 4.24 13.22 -5.26
C ARG A 123 3.60 14.26 -4.34
N GLU A 124 2.30 14.15 -4.07
CA GLU A 124 1.60 15.10 -3.19
C GLU A 124 2.06 14.94 -1.73
N ALA A 125 2.22 13.70 -1.25
CA ALA A 125 2.77 13.44 0.09
C ALA A 125 4.21 14.00 0.21
N ALA A 126 5.06 13.77 -0.79
CA ALA A 126 6.44 14.25 -0.79
C ALA A 126 6.53 15.79 -0.68
N LYS A 127 5.64 16.53 -1.35
CA LYS A 127 5.57 18.00 -1.22
C LYS A 127 5.29 18.46 0.21
N ILE A 128 4.43 17.73 0.92
CA ILE A 128 4.03 18.02 2.30
C ILE A 128 5.13 17.58 3.27
N MET A 129 5.55 16.31 3.20
CA MET A 129 6.53 15.70 4.09
C MET A 129 7.91 16.37 3.99
N SER A 130 8.32 16.80 2.79
CA SER A 130 9.57 17.55 2.60
C SER A 130 9.57 18.91 3.34
N LYS A 131 8.42 19.57 3.43
CA LYS A 131 8.26 20.81 4.20
C LYS A 131 8.23 20.54 5.69
N GLN A 132 7.57 19.46 6.10
CA GLN A 132 7.54 18.98 7.49
C GLN A 132 8.90 18.48 7.98
N ARG A 133 9.81 18.10 7.05
CA ARG A 133 11.09 17.42 7.31
C ARG A 133 10.91 16.12 8.11
N CYS A 134 9.81 15.43 7.86
CA CYS A 134 9.45 14.16 8.47
C CYS A 134 8.41 13.46 7.61
N GLY A 135 8.55 12.15 7.44
CA GLY A 135 7.56 11.31 6.74
C GLY A 135 8.05 9.90 6.48
N ARG A 136 7.10 9.00 6.28
CA ARG A 136 7.32 7.60 5.91
C ARG A 136 6.40 7.26 4.74
N ILE A 137 6.98 6.84 3.62
CA ILE A 137 6.22 6.43 2.43
C ILE A 137 6.49 4.94 2.22
N ILE A 138 5.43 4.14 2.19
CA ILE A 138 5.51 2.70 1.99
C ILE A 138 4.68 2.32 0.76
N ASN A 139 5.31 1.71 -0.23
CA ASN A 139 4.66 1.23 -1.44
C ASN A 139 4.42 -0.28 -1.33
N ILE A 140 3.17 -0.73 -1.48
CA ILE A 140 2.86 -2.16 -1.52
C ILE A 140 3.11 -2.68 -2.93
N SER A 141 4.29 -3.29 -3.11
CA SER A 141 4.67 -3.99 -4.33
C SER A 141 4.08 -5.41 -4.36
N SER A 142 4.82 -6.39 -4.85
CA SER A 142 4.45 -7.81 -4.87
C SER A 142 5.69 -8.65 -5.17
N VAL A 143 5.65 -9.92 -4.78
CA VAL A 143 6.59 -10.93 -5.28
C VAL A 143 6.55 -11.01 -6.80
N SER A 144 5.37 -10.82 -7.44
CA SER A 144 5.24 -10.76 -8.91
C SER A 144 6.04 -9.60 -9.52
N GLY A 145 6.25 -8.50 -8.79
CA GLY A 145 7.12 -7.39 -9.23
C GLY A 145 8.61 -7.69 -9.11
N GLN A 146 8.99 -8.71 -8.35
CA GLN A 146 10.37 -9.13 -8.17
C GLN A 146 10.76 -10.27 -9.13
N MET A 147 9.91 -11.29 -9.26
CA MET A 147 10.23 -12.51 -10.03
C MET A 147 9.42 -12.68 -11.32
N GLY A 148 8.40 -11.85 -11.54
CA GLY A 148 7.40 -12.06 -12.59
C GLY A 148 6.37 -13.12 -12.21
N ASN A 149 5.25 -13.16 -12.94
CA ASN A 149 4.25 -14.20 -12.81
C ASN A 149 3.55 -14.39 -14.17
N ALA A 150 3.41 -15.62 -14.64
CA ALA A 150 2.73 -15.92 -15.88
C ALA A 150 1.27 -15.41 -15.84
N GLY A 151 0.83 -14.76 -16.91
CA GLY A 151 -0.50 -14.15 -16.99
C GLY A 151 -0.61 -12.77 -16.31
N GLN A 152 0.47 -12.23 -15.75
CA GLN A 152 0.46 -10.95 -15.01
C GLN A 152 1.50 -9.95 -15.55
N VAL A 153 1.72 -9.89 -16.85
CA VAL A 153 2.73 -8.99 -17.42
C VAL A 153 2.48 -7.51 -17.06
N ASN A 154 1.23 -7.06 -17.08
CA ASN A 154 0.79 -5.73 -16.67
C ASN A 154 1.02 -5.49 -15.15
N TYR A 155 0.56 -6.41 -14.33
CA TYR A 155 0.69 -6.31 -12.86
C TYR A 155 2.14 -6.38 -12.42
N SER A 156 2.92 -7.33 -12.96
CA SER A 156 4.35 -7.47 -12.67
C SER A 156 5.12 -6.21 -13.09
N ALA A 157 4.84 -5.66 -14.28
CA ALA A 157 5.44 -4.41 -14.74
C ALA A 157 5.12 -3.24 -13.79
N ALA A 158 3.86 -3.08 -13.38
CA ALA A 158 3.45 -2.03 -12.45
C ALA A 158 4.14 -2.18 -11.08
N LYS A 159 4.18 -3.41 -10.53
CA LYS A 159 4.78 -3.69 -9.23
C LYS A 159 6.31 -3.61 -9.24
N ALA A 160 6.96 -3.96 -10.35
CA ALA A 160 8.38 -3.69 -10.58
C ALA A 160 8.66 -2.18 -10.70
N GLY A 161 7.79 -1.44 -11.40
CA GLY A 161 7.86 0.02 -11.49
C GLY A 161 7.81 0.70 -10.11
N LEU A 162 6.97 0.20 -9.18
CA LEU A 162 6.94 0.68 -7.79
C LEU A 162 8.29 0.48 -7.07
N ILE A 163 8.99 -0.61 -7.32
CA ILE A 163 10.33 -0.86 -6.77
C ILE A 163 11.33 0.19 -7.27
N GLY A 164 11.34 0.46 -8.57
CA GLY A 164 12.17 1.50 -9.17
C GLY A 164 11.85 2.89 -8.61
N MET A 165 10.56 3.23 -8.56
CA MET A 165 10.06 4.49 -8.01
C MET A 165 10.46 4.65 -6.53
N THR A 166 10.34 3.62 -5.73
CA THR A 166 10.76 3.60 -4.32
C THR A 166 12.23 3.98 -4.16
N LYS A 167 13.12 3.35 -4.93
CA LYS A 167 14.57 3.59 -4.85
C LYS A 167 14.96 5.01 -5.27
N SER A 168 14.31 5.55 -6.30
CA SER A 168 14.56 6.92 -6.77
C SER A 168 14.07 7.94 -5.76
N ALA A 169 12.81 7.84 -5.34
CA ALA A 169 12.21 8.75 -4.36
C ALA A 169 12.92 8.73 -3.00
N ALA A 170 13.44 7.57 -2.57
CA ALA A 170 14.24 7.45 -1.35
C ALA A 170 15.48 8.35 -1.39
N LYS A 171 16.20 8.37 -2.52
CA LYS A 171 17.40 9.21 -2.69
C LYS A 171 17.06 10.70 -2.71
N GLU A 172 15.97 11.08 -3.36
CA GLU A 172 15.53 12.47 -3.47
C GLU A 172 15.07 13.04 -2.13
N LEU A 173 14.39 12.22 -1.32
CA LEU A 173 13.69 12.68 -0.11
C LEU A 173 14.51 12.49 1.18
N ALA A 174 15.59 11.71 1.16
CA ALA A 174 16.43 11.42 2.33
C ALA A 174 16.93 12.69 3.03
N GLY A 175 17.38 13.72 2.28
CA GLY A 175 17.83 15.02 2.82
C GLY A 175 16.72 15.81 3.52
N ARG A 176 15.48 15.37 3.42
CA ARG A 176 14.30 15.93 4.11
C ARG A 176 13.80 15.06 5.25
N ASN A 177 14.59 14.06 5.68
CA ASN A 177 14.20 13.10 6.72
C ASN A 177 12.89 12.36 6.40
N VAL A 178 12.69 12.05 5.10
CA VAL A 178 11.58 11.24 4.61
C VAL A 178 12.14 9.94 4.08
N THR A 179 11.69 8.81 4.63
CA THR A 179 12.06 7.48 4.11
C THR A 179 11.02 6.99 3.13
N VAL A 180 11.47 6.28 2.11
CA VAL A 180 10.59 5.64 1.11
C VAL A 180 11.02 4.18 0.96
N ASN A 181 10.12 3.25 1.29
CA ASN A 181 10.38 1.82 1.21
C ASN A 181 9.25 1.10 0.48
N ALA A 182 9.47 -0.12 0.07
CA ALA A 182 8.45 -1.01 -0.46
C ALA A 182 8.32 -2.26 0.41
N VAL A 183 7.11 -2.79 0.48
CA VAL A 183 6.84 -4.15 0.97
C VAL A 183 6.42 -4.98 -0.24
N ALA A 184 6.97 -6.17 -0.39
CA ALA A 184 6.64 -7.11 -1.46
C ALA A 184 5.97 -8.36 -0.87
N PRO A 185 4.62 -8.37 -0.75
CA PRO A 185 3.91 -9.54 -0.30
C PRO A 185 4.02 -10.70 -1.29
N GLY A 186 4.03 -11.93 -0.76
CA GLY A 186 3.78 -13.15 -1.51
C GLY A 186 2.29 -13.43 -1.68
N PHE A 187 1.91 -14.72 -1.60
CA PHE A 187 0.51 -15.11 -1.58
C PHE A 187 -0.09 -14.89 -0.20
N ILE A 188 -1.02 -13.93 -0.12
CA ILE A 188 -1.69 -13.50 1.11
C ILE A 188 -3.16 -13.97 1.07
N GLU A 189 -3.62 -14.58 2.14
CA GLU A 189 -5.04 -14.89 2.30
C GLU A 189 -5.86 -13.61 2.39
N THR A 190 -6.67 -13.39 1.37
CA THR A 190 -7.63 -12.29 1.28
C THR A 190 -8.94 -12.84 0.72
N GLY A 191 -10.00 -12.06 0.69
CA GLY A 191 -11.26 -12.49 0.07
C GLY A 191 -11.11 -12.99 -1.38
N MET A 192 -10.07 -12.53 -2.10
CA MET A 192 -9.78 -12.99 -3.46
C MET A 192 -9.14 -14.39 -3.50
N THR A 193 -8.38 -14.78 -2.49
CA THR A 193 -7.72 -16.09 -2.44
C THR A 193 -8.53 -17.15 -1.69
N ALA A 194 -9.57 -16.75 -0.98
CA ALA A 194 -10.48 -17.67 -0.27
C ALA A 194 -11.31 -18.57 -1.21
N VAL A 195 -11.42 -18.20 -2.50
CA VAL A 195 -12.15 -18.96 -3.54
C VAL A 195 -11.27 -19.95 -4.31
N LEU A 196 -9.97 -20.06 -3.96
CA LEU A 196 -9.06 -20.99 -4.64
C LEU A 196 -9.39 -22.45 -4.24
N SER A 197 -9.38 -23.37 -5.23
CA SER A 197 -9.50 -24.80 -4.95
C SER A 197 -8.32 -25.29 -4.11
N GLU A 198 -8.52 -26.38 -3.35
CA GLU A 198 -7.44 -26.97 -2.54
C GLU A 198 -6.22 -27.37 -3.36
N GLU A 199 -6.44 -27.83 -4.60
CA GLU A 199 -5.36 -28.20 -5.54
C GLU A 199 -4.50 -26.99 -5.90
N VAL A 200 -5.13 -25.84 -6.24
CA VAL A 200 -4.42 -24.59 -6.52
C VAL A 200 -3.69 -24.09 -5.29
N ARG A 201 -4.33 -24.19 -4.12
CA ARG A 201 -3.71 -23.82 -2.85
C ARG A 201 -2.48 -24.68 -2.53
N ALA A 202 -2.57 -25.99 -2.74
CA ALA A 202 -1.46 -26.93 -2.55
C ALA A 202 -0.27 -26.59 -3.47
N ALA A 203 -0.55 -26.32 -4.75
CA ALA A 203 0.49 -25.92 -5.71
C ALA A 203 1.23 -24.64 -5.29
N TYR A 204 0.53 -23.63 -4.73
CA TYR A 204 1.20 -22.45 -4.19
C TYR A 204 2.06 -22.78 -2.96
N LEU A 205 1.57 -23.65 -2.06
CA LEU A 205 2.31 -24.03 -0.86
C LEU A 205 3.60 -24.80 -1.17
N GLU A 206 3.69 -25.49 -2.30
CA GLU A 206 4.94 -26.12 -2.74
C GLU A 206 6.07 -25.10 -2.94
N HIS A 207 5.74 -23.92 -3.43
CA HIS A 207 6.70 -22.84 -3.71
C HIS A 207 6.98 -21.92 -2.50
N ILE A 208 6.29 -22.10 -1.38
CA ILE A 208 6.47 -21.31 -0.16
C ILE A 208 7.24 -22.12 0.88
N PRO A 209 8.51 -21.81 1.21
CA PRO A 209 9.28 -22.54 2.21
C PRO A 209 8.60 -22.63 3.59
N LEU A 210 7.92 -21.58 4.05
CA LEU A 210 7.17 -21.59 5.31
C LEU A 210 5.89 -22.43 5.28
N LYS A 211 5.52 -23.03 4.13
CA LYS A 211 4.39 -23.96 3.97
C LYS A 211 3.04 -23.44 4.47
N ARG A 212 2.86 -22.14 4.45
CA ARG A 212 1.57 -21.49 4.71
C ARG A 212 1.41 -20.28 3.79
N LEU A 213 0.19 -19.90 3.49
CA LEU A 213 -0.11 -18.59 2.92
C LEU A 213 0.15 -17.52 3.99
N GLY A 214 0.55 -16.33 3.55
CA GLY A 214 0.63 -15.18 4.43
C GLY A 214 -0.76 -14.66 4.78
N GLN A 215 -0.88 -13.98 5.90
CA GLN A 215 -2.08 -13.27 6.29
C GLN A 215 -1.90 -11.76 6.07
N ALA A 216 -2.99 -11.01 5.94
CA ALA A 216 -2.94 -9.57 5.82
C ALA A 216 -2.19 -8.92 7.00
N GLY A 217 -2.27 -9.51 8.18
CA GLY A 217 -1.51 -9.11 9.37
C GLY A 217 0.01 -9.24 9.21
N ASP A 218 0.51 -10.30 8.53
CA ASP A 218 1.95 -10.45 8.28
C ASP A 218 2.51 -9.25 7.50
N VAL A 219 1.73 -8.73 6.52
CA VAL A 219 2.10 -7.55 5.74
C VAL A 219 1.94 -6.28 6.56
N ALA A 220 0.86 -6.17 7.33
CA ALA A 220 0.56 -4.98 8.13
C ALA A 220 1.61 -4.70 9.19
N GLU A 221 2.13 -5.72 9.87
CA GLU A 221 3.22 -5.57 10.85
C GLU A 221 4.53 -5.09 10.20
N ALA A 222 4.85 -5.57 9.00
CA ALA A 222 6.01 -5.09 8.24
C ALA A 222 5.85 -3.61 7.85
N VAL A 223 4.65 -3.19 7.43
CA VAL A 223 4.33 -1.79 7.13
C VAL A 223 4.43 -0.94 8.40
N ALA A 224 3.86 -1.38 9.52
CA ALA A 224 3.90 -0.67 10.81
C ALA A 224 5.35 -0.50 11.30
N PHE A 225 6.20 -1.52 11.15
CA PHE A 225 7.63 -1.40 11.43
C PHE A 225 8.28 -0.31 10.57
N LEU A 226 8.08 -0.32 9.25
CA LEU A 226 8.66 0.68 8.34
C LEU A 226 8.10 2.09 8.57
N ALA A 227 6.89 2.21 9.10
CA ALA A 227 6.26 3.48 9.47
C ALA A 227 6.81 4.05 10.79
N SER A 228 7.43 3.24 11.62
CA SER A 228 7.92 3.61 12.96
C SER A 228 9.31 4.27 12.94
N ASP A 229 9.69 4.89 14.06
CA ASP A 229 11.03 5.45 14.25
C ASP A 229 12.13 4.38 14.33
N ARG A 230 11.78 3.12 14.61
CA ARG A 230 12.72 1.98 14.59
C ARG A 230 13.31 1.75 13.19
N ALA A 231 12.60 2.16 12.13
CA ALA A 231 13.04 2.08 10.75
C ALA A 231 13.62 3.41 10.21
N SER A 232 13.97 4.36 11.07
CA SER A 232 14.39 5.72 10.66
C SER A 232 15.64 5.74 9.79
N TYR A 233 16.47 4.70 9.82
CA TYR A 233 17.67 4.57 8.98
C TYR A 233 17.50 3.59 7.81
N ILE A 234 16.24 3.18 7.53
CA ILE A 234 15.90 2.27 6.44
C ILE A 234 15.18 3.07 5.35
N THR A 235 15.81 3.20 4.17
CA THR A 235 15.20 3.84 3.00
C THR A 235 15.67 3.19 1.71
N GLY A 236 14.82 3.18 0.69
CA GLY A 236 15.09 2.57 -0.62
C GLY A 236 15.03 1.03 -0.61
N GLN A 237 14.57 0.41 0.47
CA GLN A 237 14.53 -1.04 0.61
C GLN A 237 13.23 -1.65 0.09
N VAL A 238 13.31 -2.91 -0.33
CA VAL A 238 12.16 -3.75 -0.65
C VAL A 238 12.14 -4.89 0.36
N LEU A 239 11.21 -4.81 1.30
CA LEU A 239 11.05 -5.85 2.32
C LEU A 239 10.10 -6.93 1.80
N ALA A 240 10.64 -8.11 1.54
CA ALA A 240 9.86 -9.27 1.12
C ALA A 240 9.08 -9.85 2.32
N VAL A 241 7.76 -10.02 2.14
CA VAL A 241 6.86 -10.68 3.11
C VAL A 241 6.13 -11.80 2.37
N ASN A 242 6.86 -12.88 2.06
CA ASN A 242 6.42 -13.90 1.09
C ASN A 242 6.68 -15.35 1.54
N GLY A 243 7.05 -15.55 2.80
CA GLY A 243 7.31 -16.91 3.34
C GLY A 243 8.55 -17.60 2.75
N GLY A 244 9.48 -16.83 2.16
CA GLY A 244 10.68 -17.35 1.49
C GLY A 244 10.47 -17.74 0.03
N MET A 245 9.31 -17.43 -0.55
CA MET A 245 9.00 -17.73 -1.95
C MET A 245 10.00 -17.10 -2.93
N TYR A 246 10.52 -15.94 -2.57
CA TYR A 246 11.57 -15.23 -3.29
C TYR A 246 12.49 -14.53 -2.28
N CYS A 247 13.78 -14.76 -2.36
CA CYS A 247 14.84 -14.17 -1.52
C CYS A 247 16.14 -13.92 -2.33
#